data_cf5fe3bde044281b2addaf59807ad21a
#
_entry.id   cf5fe3bde044281b2addaf59807ad21a
#
_cell.length_a   1.000
_cell.length_b   1.000
_cell.length_c   1.000
_cell.angle_alpha   90.00
_cell.angle_beta   90.00
_cell.angle_gamma   90.00
#
_symmetry.space_group_name_H-M   'P 1'
#
loop_
_entity.id
_entity.type
_entity.pdbx_description
1 polymer ?
#
loop_
_entity_poly.entity_id
_entity_poly.type
_entity_poly.pdbx_seq_one_letter_code
_entity_poly.pdbx_strand_id
1 'polypeptide(L)'
;DTSIILRWLQKNYKAEVIAYTADIGQIINKKKIIQNAKKLGVKKIIIEDLKNIFVKDYIFPMIRAHAVYEGSYLLGTSIARPLIAKRQIEIANLTGSDAVSHGATGKGNDQVRFELGYYSLQPNIKVISPWREWGLSSRTNLIKYAEENQIIVPKDKRGEAPFSVDANLLHISAEGKILE
;
A
#
# COMPACT_ATOMS: atom_id res chain seq x y z
N ASP A 1 -6.95 -6.55 1.82
CA ASP A 1 -6.06 -6.36 2.97
C ASP A 1 -6.13 -4.96 3.56
N THR A 2 -6.08 -3.88 2.76
CA THR A 2 -6.09 -2.48 3.23
C THR A 2 -7.26 -2.17 4.18
N SER A 3 -8.47 -2.65 3.89
CA SER A 3 -9.64 -2.44 4.76
C SER A 3 -9.51 -3.16 6.12
N ILE A 4 -8.83 -4.31 6.13
CA ILE A 4 -8.53 -5.05 7.36
C ILE A 4 -7.52 -4.28 8.20
N ILE A 5 -6.43 -3.81 7.58
CA ILE A 5 -5.42 -2.98 8.23
C ILE A 5 -6.04 -1.75 8.86
N LEU A 6 -6.87 -1.03 8.12
CA LEU A 6 -7.56 0.15 8.62
C LEU A 6 -8.38 -0.16 9.88
N ARG A 7 -9.21 -1.22 9.84
CA ARG A 7 -10.03 -1.61 10.98
C ARG A 7 -9.19 -2.10 12.17
N TRP A 8 -8.10 -2.80 11.88
CA TRP A 8 -7.17 -3.28 12.90
C TRP A 8 -6.47 -2.11 13.62
N LEU A 9 -6.02 -1.09 12.89
CA LEU A 9 -5.43 0.12 13.47
C LEU A 9 -6.42 0.84 14.38
N GLN A 10 -7.67 1.02 13.94
CA GLN A 10 -8.73 1.63 14.75
C GLN A 10 -8.96 0.88 16.07
N LYS A 11 -8.96 -0.46 16.04
CA LYS A 11 -9.25 -1.28 17.22
C LYS A 11 -8.07 -1.38 18.18
N ASN A 12 -6.87 -1.64 17.66
CA ASN A 12 -5.71 -1.96 18.49
C ASN A 12 -4.98 -0.71 18.98
N TYR A 13 -4.96 0.34 18.17
CA TYR A 13 -4.33 1.60 18.52
C TYR A 13 -5.32 2.68 18.95
N LYS A 14 -6.63 2.43 18.83
CA LYS A 14 -7.69 3.44 19.02
C LYS A 14 -7.43 4.69 18.16
N ALA A 15 -6.79 4.50 17.01
CA ALA A 15 -6.31 5.56 16.15
C ALA A 15 -7.43 6.15 15.29
N GLU A 16 -7.38 7.46 15.10
CA GLU A 16 -8.07 8.11 14.00
C GLU A 16 -7.24 7.91 12.72
N VAL A 17 -7.77 7.17 11.76
CA VAL A 17 -7.03 6.79 10.55
C VAL A 17 -7.36 7.73 9.39
N ILE A 18 -6.30 8.26 8.76
CA ILE A 18 -6.37 8.95 7.48
C ILE A 18 -6.03 7.94 6.38
N ALA A 19 -6.93 7.75 5.43
CA ALA A 19 -6.68 6.85 4.30
C ALA A 19 -5.98 7.61 3.16
N TYR A 20 -4.88 7.04 2.67
CA TYR A 20 -4.13 7.58 1.55
C TYR A 20 -4.07 6.60 0.38
N THR A 21 -4.24 7.11 -0.83
CA THR A 21 -4.11 6.35 -2.07
C THR A 21 -3.34 7.18 -3.09
N ALA A 22 -2.24 6.64 -3.60
CA ALA A 22 -1.47 7.21 -4.70
C ALA A 22 -1.97 6.66 -6.05
N ASP A 23 -2.29 7.54 -6.98
CA ASP A 23 -2.54 7.22 -8.38
C ASP A 23 -1.23 7.39 -9.17
N ILE A 24 -0.62 6.26 -9.52
CA ILE A 24 0.60 6.17 -10.31
C ILE A 24 0.36 5.47 -11.66
N GLY A 25 -0.91 5.42 -12.10
CA GLY A 25 -1.33 4.88 -13.38
C GLY A 25 -2.05 3.53 -13.34
N GLN A 26 -2.21 2.94 -12.16
CA GLN A 26 -3.06 1.76 -12.00
C GLN A 26 -4.55 2.13 -12.16
N ILE A 27 -5.37 1.15 -12.54
CA ILE A 27 -6.81 1.35 -12.63
C ILE A 27 -7.39 1.52 -11.22
N ILE A 28 -7.90 2.71 -10.91
CA ILE A 28 -8.53 3.02 -9.62
C ILE A 28 -9.98 3.46 -9.79
N ASN A 29 -10.85 2.94 -8.93
CA ASN A 29 -12.22 3.44 -8.81
C ASN A 29 -12.31 4.35 -7.57
N LYS A 30 -12.07 5.65 -7.78
CA LYS A 30 -12.05 6.66 -6.71
C LYS A 30 -13.35 6.66 -5.89
N LYS A 31 -14.51 6.53 -6.54
CA LYS A 31 -15.81 6.49 -5.85
C LYS A 31 -15.90 5.29 -4.90
N LYS A 32 -15.50 4.11 -5.36
CA LYS A 32 -15.51 2.88 -4.55
C LYS A 32 -14.54 2.94 -3.37
N ILE A 33 -13.34 3.51 -3.59
CA ILE A 33 -12.34 3.73 -2.52
C ILE A 33 -12.92 4.62 -1.43
N ILE A 34 -13.49 5.76 -1.79
CA ILE A 34 -14.09 6.71 -0.85
C ILE A 34 -15.26 6.08 -0.09
N GLN A 35 -16.15 5.37 -0.79
CA GLN A 35 -17.29 4.71 -0.16
C GLN A 35 -16.85 3.64 0.85
N ASN A 36 -15.88 2.81 0.49
CA ASN A 36 -15.37 1.76 1.38
C ASN A 36 -14.69 2.35 2.63
N ALA A 37 -13.87 3.38 2.45
CA ALA A 37 -13.20 4.03 3.58
C ALA A 37 -14.21 4.72 4.51
N LYS A 38 -15.22 5.41 3.97
CA LYS A 38 -16.29 6.01 4.77
C LYS A 38 -17.10 4.98 5.56
N LYS A 39 -17.43 3.82 4.97
CA LYS A 39 -18.11 2.72 5.68
C LYS A 39 -17.32 2.21 6.88
N LEU A 40 -16.01 2.30 6.83
CA LEU A 40 -15.11 1.92 7.92
C LEU A 40 -14.84 3.07 8.91
N GLY A 41 -15.56 4.19 8.78
CA GLY A 41 -15.46 5.31 9.72
C GLY A 41 -14.28 6.25 9.48
N VAL A 42 -13.64 6.19 8.30
CA VAL A 42 -12.57 7.12 7.96
C VAL A 42 -13.14 8.49 7.63
N LYS A 43 -12.69 9.50 8.34
CA LYS A 43 -13.15 10.89 8.15
C LYS A 43 -12.38 11.61 7.03
N LYS A 44 -11.09 11.34 6.90
CA LYS A 44 -10.22 12.00 5.90
C LYS A 44 -9.63 10.97 4.95
N ILE A 45 -9.91 11.16 3.65
CA ILE A 45 -9.46 10.29 2.57
C ILE A 45 -8.75 11.17 1.55
N ILE A 46 -7.50 10.83 1.26
CA ILE A 46 -6.66 11.57 0.32
C ILE A 46 -6.33 10.64 -0.85
N ILE A 47 -6.67 11.07 -2.06
CA ILE A 47 -6.33 10.38 -3.30
C ILE A 47 -5.55 11.36 -4.16
N GLU A 48 -4.28 11.10 -4.36
CA GLU A 48 -3.36 11.96 -5.12
C GLU A 48 -3.05 11.40 -6.49
N ASP A 49 -3.08 12.26 -7.50
CA ASP A 49 -2.54 11.94 -8.82
C ASP A 49 -1.04 12.25 -8.85
N LEU A 50 -0.23 11.20 -8.81
CA LEU A 50 1.22 11.28 -8.82
C LEU A 50 1.84 10.89 -10.16
N LYS A 51 1.04 10.66 -11.21
CA LYS A 51 1.52 10.15 -12.50
C LYS A 51 2.62 11.02 -13.11
N ASN A 52 2.45 12.32 -13.08
CA ASN A 52 3.42 13.25 -13.65
C ASN A 52 4.76 13.24 -12.88
N ILE A 53 4.72 13.27 -11.56
CA ILE A 53 5.90 13.18 -10.70
C ILE A 53 6.58 11.82 -10.89
N PHE A 54 5.80 10.73 -10.92
CA PHE A 54 6.32 9.39 -11.12
C PHE A 54 7.08 9.25 -12.44
N VAL A 55 6.55 9.78 -13.54
CA VAL A 55 7.22 9.75 -14.85
C VAL A 55 8.48 10.60 -14.85
N LYS A 56 8.39 11.85 -14.42
CA LYS A 56 9.50 12.80 -14.54
C LYS A 56 10.67 12.50 -13.62
N ASP A 57 10.36 12.19 -12.35
CA ASP A 57 11.36 12.17 -11.30
C ASP A 57 11.84 10.74 -10.96
N TYR A 58 11.15 9.71 -11.43
CA TYR A 58 11.48 8.30 -11.16
C TYR A 58 11.66 7.48 -12.45
N ILE A 59 10.68 7.45 -13.36
CA ILE A 59 10.76 6.61 -14.56
C ILE A 59 11.83 7.13 -15.52
N PHE A 60 11.82 8.41 -15.87
CA PHE A 60 12.82 8.95 -16.82
C PHE A 60 14.26 8.86 -16.31
N PRO A 61 14.59 9.18 -15.06
CA PRO A 61 15.92 8.94 -14.53
C PRO A 61 16.34 7.46 -14.58
N MET A 62 15.42 6.55 -14.24
CA MET A 62 15.67 5.10 -14.31
C MET A 62 15.97 4.65 -15.76
N ILE A 63 15.19 5.10 -16.74
CA ILE A 63 15.42 4.77 -18.16
C ILE A 63 16.76 5.33 -18.63
N ARG A 64 17.10 6.58 -18.29
CA ARG A 64 18.40 7.18 -18.65
C ARG A 64 19.58 6.43 -18.05
N ALA A 65 19.40 5.86 -16.86
CA ALA A 65 20.41 5.04 -16.20
C ALA A 65 20.48 3.61 -16.74
N HIS A 66 19.62 3.23 -17.70
CA HIS A 66 19.47 1.85 -18.18
C HIS A 66 19.27 0.83 -17.04
N ALA A 67 18.60 1.25 -15.97
CA ALA A 67 18.42 0.43 -14.78
C ALA A 67 17.35 -0.65 -15.03
N VAL A 68 17.82 -1.89 -15.14
CA VAL A 68 17.00 -3.10 -15.27
C VAL A 68 17.55 -4.14 -14.31
N TYR A 69 16.69 -4.77 -13.50
CA TYR A 69 17.13 -5.82 -12.60
C TYR A 69 17.15 -7.18 -13.30
N GLU A 70 18.27 -7.88 -13.20
CA GLU A 70 18.49 -9.21 -13.81
C GLU A 70 18.16 -9.26 -15.33
N GLY A 71 18.35 -8.15 -16.04
CA GLY A 71 18.14 -8.06 -17.48
C GLY A 71 16.67 -8.07 -17.96
N SER A 72 15.69 -8.17 -17.07
CA SER A 72 14.28 -8.29 -17.44
C SER A 72 13.32 -7.42 -16.63
N TYR A 73 13.53 -7.26 -15.34
CA TYR A 73 12.60 -6.56 -14.47
C TYR A 73 12.81 -5.04 -14.50
N LEU A 74 11.78 -4.30 -14.93
CA LEU A 74 11.83 -2.85 -15.17
C LEU A 74 11.71 -1.98 -13.90
N LEU A 75 11.76 -2.56 -12.71
CA LEU A 75 11.80 -1.85 -11.42
C LEU A 75 10.58 -0.96 -11.11
N GLY A 76 9.48 -1.05 -11.83
CA GLY A 76 8.32 -0.15 -11.65
C GLY A 76 7.76 -0.15 -10.23
N THR A 77 7.60 -1.31 -9.61
CA THR A 77 7.18 -1.41 -8.20
C THR A 77 8.26 -0.87 -7.27
N SER A 78 9.53 -1.15 -7.56
CA SER A 78 10.67 -0.74 -6.72
C SER A 78 10.81 0.78 -6.62
N ILE A 79 10.65 1.51 -7.74
CA ILE A 79 10.76 2.97 -7.77
C ILE A 79 9.47 3.68 -7.34
N ALA A 80 8.32 2.99 -7.39
CA ALA A 80 7.05 3.54 -6.92
C ALA A 80 6.98 3.68 -5.39
N ARG A 81 7.54 2.71 -4.65
CA ARG A 81 7.45 2.71 -3.18
C ARG A 81 8.13 3.92 -2.52
N PRO A 82 9.33 4.36 -2.92
CA PRO A 82 9.95 5.58 -2.41
C PRO A 82 9.11 6.84 -2.66
N LEU A 83 8.48 6.98 -3.83
CA LEU A 83 7.58 8.09 -4.11
C LEU A 83 6.37 8.07 -3.17
N ILE A 84 5.72 6.91 -3.02
CA ILE A 84 4.55 6.76 -2.14
C ILE A 84 4.94 7.05 -0.70
N ALA A 85 6.07 6.54 -0.23
CA ALA A 85 6.58 6.78 1.12
C ALA A 85 6.84 8.26 1.37
N LYS A 86 7.47 8.95 0.43
CA LYS A 86 7.71 10.39 0.50
C LYS A 86 6.40 11.16 0.66
N ARG A 87 5.43 10.92 -0.21
CA ARG A 87 4.14 11.62 -0.15
C ARG A 87 3.38 11.30 1.13
N GLN A 88 3.48 10.07 1.62
CA GLN A 88 2.84 9.68 2.87
C GLN A 88 3.42 10.42 4.08
N ILE A 89 4.73 10.62 4.15
CA ILE A 89 5.38 11.45 5.19
C ILE A 89 4.96 12.92 5.08
N GLU A 90 4.95 13.49 3.87
CA GLU A 90 4.51 14.86 3.66
C GLU A 90 3.05 15.06 4.11
N ILE A 91 2.17 14.10 3.81
CA ILE A 91 0.78 14.11 4.26
C ILE A 91 0.70 13.95 5.79
N ALA A 92 1.49 13.07 6.38
CA ALA A 92 1.53 12.89 7.84
C ALA A 92 1.89 14.22 8.53
N ASN A 93 2.90 14.92 8.04
CA ASN A 93 3.29 16.23 8.56
C ASN A 93 2.18 17.29 8.39
N LEU A 94 1.55 17.35 7.21
CA LEU A 94 0.45 18.30 6.92
C LEU A 94 -0.80 18.04 7.76
N THR A 95 -0.99 16.80 8.20
CA THR A 95 -2.18 16.40 8.97
C THR A 95 -1.92 16.27 10.46
N GLY A 96 -0.69 16.45 10.91
CA GLY A 96 -0.29 16.26 12.30
C GLY A 96 -0.40 14.79 12.75
N SER A 97 -0.17 13.84 11.84
CA SER A 97 -0.22 12.43 12.17
C SER A 97 1.06 11.97 12.87
N ASP A 98 0.93 11.22 13.95
CA ASP A 98 2.05 10.74 14.79
C ASP A 98 2.64 9.43 14.26
N ALA A 99 1.96 8.76 13.33
CA ALA A 99 2.40 7.48 12.79
C ALA A 99 2.02 7.32 11.33
N VAL A 100 2.78 6.48 10.63
CA VAL A 100 2.44 5.97 9.29
C VAL A 100 2.28 4.45 9.32
N SER A 101 1.46 3.93 8.42
CA SER A 101 1.25 2.49 8.30
C SER A 101 1.24 2.06 6.84
N HIS A 102 1.78 0.88 6.55
CA HIS A 102 1.76 0.28 5.24
C HIS A 102 1.22 -1.16 5.28
N GLY A 103 0.76 -1.65 4.14
CA GLY A 103 0.21 -3.00 3.99
C GLY A 103 1.18 -4.02 3.38
N ALA A 104 2.46 -3.69 3.28
CA ALA A 104 3.46 -4.63 2.79
C ALA A 104 3.64 -5.79 3.78
N THR A 105 3.83 -7.00 3.24
CA THR A 105 4.08 -8.20 4.07
C THR A 105 5.39 -8.07 4.84
N GLY A 106 5.47 -8.71 6.01
CA GLY A 106 6.61 -8.57 6.92
C GLY A 106 7.94 -9.19 6.46
N LYS A 107 8.01 -9.75 5.25
CA LYS A 107 9.19 -10.48 4.74
C LYS A 107 9.62 -10.03 3.33
N GLY A 108 8.95 -9.06 2.73
CA GLY A 108 9.19 -8.66 1.35
C GLY A 108 10.05 -7.39 1.20
N ASN A 109 10.55 -7.18 -0.01
CA ASN A 109 11.32 -5.98 -0.37
C ASN A 109 10.51 -4.68 -0.22
N ASP A 110 9.20 -4.73 -0.40
CA ASP A 110 8.34 -3.55 -0.34
C ASP A 110 8.30 -2.94 1.07
N GLN A 111 8.30 -3.79 2.10
CA GLN A 111 8.42 -3.34 3.48
C GLN A 111 9.69 -2.50 3.68
N VAL A 112 10.83 -3.02 3.23
CA VAL A 112 12.12 -2.34 3.36
C VAL A 112 12.10 -1.00 2.62
N ARG A 113 11.54 -0.96 1.40
CA ARG A 113 11.44 0.27 0.59
C ARG A 113 10.57 1.33 1.27
N PHE A 114 9.44 0.94 1.83
CA PHE A 114 8.59 1.87 2.59
C PHE A 114 9.30 2.39 3.83
N GLU A 115 9.81 1.51 4.68
CA GLU A 115 10.37 1.88 5.97
C GLU A 115 11.65 2.71 5.83
N LEU A 116 12.58 2.34 4.92
CA LEU A 116 13.74 3.17 4.62
C LEU A 116 13.34 4.55 4.08
N GLY A 117 12.29 4.61 3.23
CA GLY A 117 11.74 5.87 2.75
C GLY A 117 11.21 6.75 3.90
N TYR A 118 10.49 6.17 4.83
CA TYR A 118 9.98 6.89 5.99
C TYR A 118 11.11 7.40 6.89
N TYR A 119 12.02 6.52 7.29
CA TYR A 119 13.11 6.89 8.21
C TYR A 119 14.12 7.86 7.61
N SER A 120 14.32 7.83 6.27
CA SER A 120 15.19 8.80 5.61
C SER A 120 14.63 10.22 5.63
N LEU A 121 13.30 10.36 5.66
CA LEU A 121 12.61 11.65 5.63
C LEU A 121 12.20 12.15 7.01
N GLN A 122 11.86 11.23 7.91
CA GLN A 122 11.45 11.51 9.27
C GLN A 122 11.89 10.38 10.22
N PRO A 123 13.14 10.39 10.69
CA PRO A 123 13.74 9.29 11.47
C PRO A 123 12.94 8.88 12.71
N ASN A 124 12.22 9.81 13.33
CA ASN A 124 11.48 9.60 14.57
C ASN A 124 10.01 9.25 14.35
N ILE A 125 9.53 9.12 13.09
CA ILE A 125 8.13 8.76 12.85
C ILE A 125 7.87 7.32 13.31
N LYS A 126 6.75 7.12 13.99
CA LYS A 126 6.31 5.77 14.33
C LYS A 126 5.81 5.07 13.07
N VAL A 127 6.40 3.94 12.74
CA VAL A 127 5.95 3.08 11.64
C VAL A 127 5.19 1.89 12.21
N ILE A 128 3.95 1.67 11.75
CA ILE A 128 3.12 0.54 12.14
C ILE A 128 3.01 -0.41 10.95
N SER A 129 3.55 -1.61 11.12
CA SER A 129 3.56 -2.67 10.11
C SER A 129 2.67 -3.83 10.56
N PRO A 130 1.36 -3.81 10.27
CA PRO A 130 0.42 -4.79 10.81
C PRO A 130 0.81 -6.24 10.54
N TRP A 131 1.35 -6.55 9.38
CA TRP A 131 1.81 -7.89 9.03
C TRP A 131 2.91 -8.48 9.93
N ARG A 132 3.60 -7.65 10.70
CA ARG A 132 4.57 -8.07 11.72
C ARG A 132 4.01 -8.11 13.13
N GLU A 133 2.88 -7.43 13.35
CA GLU A 133 2.32 -7.21 14.68
C GLU A 133 1.08 -8.06 14.95
N TRP A 134 0.30 -8.37 13.92
CA TRP A 134 -0.95 -9.09 14.08
C TRP A 134 -0.79 -10.61 13.97
N GLY A 135 -1.67 -11.38 14.66
CA GLY A 135 -1.76 -12.84 14.51
C GLY A 135 -2.49 -13.33 13.26
N LEU A 136 -2.75 -12.45 12.27
CA LEU A 136 -3.54 -12.75 11.07
C LEU A 136 -2.66 -13.26 9.92
N SER A 137 -1.83 -14.26 10.19
CA SER A 137 -0.81 -14.75 9.25
C SER A 137 -1.37 -15.57 8.07
N SER A 138 -2.62 -16.02 8.14
CA SER A 138 -3.27 -16.82 7.09
C SER A 138 -4.43 -16.11 6.44
N ARG A 139 -4.71 -16.47 5.16
CA ARG A 139 -5.88 -15.97 4.43
C ARG A 139 -7.19 -16.30 5.17
N THR A 140 -7.28 -17.48 5.77
CA THR A 140 -8.45 -17.89 6.55
C THR A 140 -8.69 -16.96 7.74
N ASN A 141 -7.63 -16.63 8.48
CA ASN A 141 -7.71 -15.70 9.61
C ASN A 141 -8.10 -14.28 9.16
N LEU A 142 -7.57 -13.83 8.02
CA LEU A 142 -7.95 -12.53 7.44
C LEU A 142 -9.42 -12.49 7.01
N ILE A 143 -9.95 -13.56 6.41
CA ILE A 143 -11.36 -13.65 6.02
C ILE A 143 -12.24 -13.65 7.26
N LYS A 144 -11.92 -14.48 8.26
CA LYS A 144 -12.63 -14.53 9.54
C LYS A 144 -12.67 -13.15 10.21
N TYR A 145 -11.52 -12.48 10.32
CA TYR A 145 -11.44 -11.13 10.85
C TYR A 145 -12.29 -10.13 10.06
N ALA A 146 -12.30 -10.23 8.73
CA ALA A 146 -13.12 -9.38 7.89
C ALA A 146 -14.62 -9.59 8.14
N GLU A 147 -15.08 -10.84 8.28
CA GLU A 147 -16.46 -11.19 8.58
C GLU A 147 -16.88 -10.67 9.96
N GLU A 148 -16.09 -10.91 10.99
CA GLU A 148 -16.33 -10.42 12.36
C GLU A 148 -16.40 -8.88 12.44
N ASN A 149 -15.74 -8.19 11.53
CA ASN A 149 -15.70 -6.73 11.46
C ASN A 149 -16.57 -6.12 10.36
N GLN A 150 -17.45 -6.93 9.74
CA GLN A 150 -18.38 -6.49 8.68
C GLN A 150 -17.68 -5.85 7.47
N ILE A 151 -16.44 -6.29 7.19
CA ILE A 151 -15.68 -5.86 6.02
C ILE A 151 -16.09 -6.71 4.83
N ILE A 152 -16.58 -6.07 3.77
CA ILE A 152 -17.03 -6.77 2.57
C ILE A 152 -15.84 -7.36 1.82
N VAL A 153 -15.78 -8.70 1.76
CA VAL A 153 -14.82 -9.43 0.93
C VAL A 153 -15.57 -9.92 -0.33
N PRO A 154 -15.09 -9.55 -1.54
CA PRO A 154 -15.69 -10.03 -2.77
C PRO A 154 -15.72 -11.57 -2.83
N LYS A 155 -16.81 -12.15 -3.35
CA LYS A 155 -17.01 -13.61 -3.41
C LYS A 155 -15.99 -14.30 -4.32
N ASP A 156 -15.60 -13.64 -5.40
CA ASP A 156 -14.61 -14.08 -6.37
C ASP A 156 -13.20 -14.28 -5.79
N LYS A 157 -12.93 -13.66 -4.64
CA LYS A 157 -11.65 -13.79 -3.92
C LYS A 157 -11.67 -14.82 -2.81
N ARG A 158 -12.80 -15.50 -2.59
CA ARG A 158 -12.92 -16.56 -1.58
C ARG A 158 -12.52 -17.90 -2.18
N GLY A 159 -11.53 -18.57 -1.58
CA GLY A 159 -11.10 -19.91 -1.98
C GLY A 159 -10.13 -20.00 -3.16
N GLU A 160 -9.76 -18.89 -3.80
CA GLU A 160 -8.74 -18.89 -4.84
C GLU A 160 -7.32 -18.79 -4.26
N ALA A 161 -6.34 -19.36 -4.98
CA ALA A 161 -4.93 -19.17 -4.65
C ALA A 161 -4.55 -17.68 -4.68
N PRO A 162 -3.61 -17.22 -3.84
CA PRO A 162 -3.18 -15.84 -3.84
C PRO A 162 -2.68 -15.42 -5.23
N PHE A 163 -3.19 -14.29 -5.69
CA PHE A 163 -2.74 -13.66 -6.92
C PHE A 163 -2.61 -12.16 -6.67
N SER A 164 -1.41 -11.64 -6.87
CA SER A 164 -1.10 -10.24 -6.69
C SER A 164 -0.75 -9.60 -8.04
N VAL A 165 -1.24 -8.40 -8.26
CA VAL A 165 -0.93 -7.60 -9.45
C VAL A 165 -0.51 -6.20 -8.98
N ASP A 166 0.72 -5.85 -9.26
CA ASP A 166 1.24 -4.49 -9.13
C ASP A 166 1.23 -3.82 -10.51
N ALA A 167 0.44 -2.78 -10.67
CA ALA A 167 0.32 -2.03 -11.90
C ALA A 167 0.67 -0.56 -11.69
N ASN A 168 1.40 0.01 -12.62
CA ASN A 168 1.70 1.44 -12.67
C ASN A 168 1.95 1.87 -14.13
N LEU A 169 2.30 3.15 -14.35
CA LEU A 169 2.56 3.67 -15.71
C LEU A 169 3.70 2.95 -16.44
N LEU A 170 4.65 2.34 -15.73
CA LEU A 170 5.81 1.71 -16.38
C LEU A 170 5.52 0.28 -16.83
N HIS A 171 4.94 -0.53 -15.95
CA HIS A 171 4.62 -1.93 -16.26
C HIS A 171 3.59 -2.53 -15.28
N ILE A 172 3.18 -3.75 -15.59
CA ILE A 172 2.38 -4.62 -14.74
C ILE A 172 3.25 -5.80 -14.31
N SER A 173 3.28 -6.09 -13.02
CA SER A 173 3.93 -7.26 -12.43
C SER A 173 2.87 -8.14 -11.77
N ALA A 174 2.90 -9.44 -11.99
CA ALA A 174 1.94 -10.39 -11.43
C ALA A 174 2.68 -11.54 -10.74
N GLU A 175 2.19 -11.94 -9.57
CA GLU A 175 2.72 -13.04 -8.76
C GLU A 175 1.59 -13.97 -8.34
N GLY A 176 1.91 -15.26 -8.17
CA GLY A 176 1.02 -16.26 -7.62
C GLY A 176 0.28 -17.13 -8.64
N LYS A 177 -0.54 -18.07 -8.16
CA LYS A 177 -1.23 -19.10 -8.93
C LYS A 177 -0.22 -19.99 -9.67
N ILE A 178 -0.45 -20.15 -10.99
CA ILE A 178 0.38 -21.02 -11.86
C ILE A 178 1.74 -20.42 -12.23
N LEU A 179 2.03 -19.19 -11.79
CA LEU A 179 3.32 -18.53 -12.03
C LEU A 179 4.38 -18.93 -11.00
N GLU A 180 3.97 -19.62 -9.95
CA GLU A 180 4.79 -20.23 -8.91
C GLU A 180 4.59 -21.75 -8.99
#